data_4825c2a33c66cf3efb6011dfffd77f42
#
_entry.id   4825c2a33c66cf3efb6011dfffd77f42
#
_cell.length_a   1.000
_cell.length_b   1.000
_cell.length_c   1.000
_cell.angle_alpha   90.00
_cell.angle_beta   90.00
_cell.angle_gamma   90.00
#
_symmetry.space_group_name_H-M   'P 1'
#
loop_
_entity.id
_entity.type
_entity.pdbx_description
1 polymer ?
#
loop_
_entity_poly.entity_id
_entity_poly.type
_entity_poly.pdbx_seq_one_letter_code
_entity_poly.pdbx_strand_id
1 'polypeptide(L)'
;MSDKFFTLMVIPRRKSSVTKISLSGKLIYGLCAGTILVVFLTLYVVYDYAGIKRDRMELSRLRQQTVQQTKEINALALKIDGFADRMEEIKQFDKKLRILASEQIGQGGKTPLGIGGSDNDQIRLQQLIDEDRDRLVSGMHESIDRLNAEATERESSFNELLNFLREQKSLLAATPSIWPVRGWVTSEFGVRKNPFGNGREFHKGIDIASRSGKEIIATADGFVLEVAYRPGDGNVIKIDHGYGVSTSYAHLSKAAVKEGVGVKRGDVIGYVGNTGRSTGAHLHYGVIVNDVPVNPRKYLK
;
A
#
# COMPACT_ATOMS: atom_id res chain seq x y z
N MET A 1 -38.18 -76.03 60.68
CA MET A 1 -37.76 -74.61 60.51
C MET A 1 -38.92 -73.76 61.02
N SER A 2 -38.73 -73.10 62.18
CA SER A 2 -39.76 -72.29 62.83
C SER A 2 -40.03 -71.01 62.00
N ASP A 3 -41.27 -70.95 61.47
CA ASP A 3 -41.72 -69.71 60.78
C ASP A 3 -41.87 -68.61 61.83
N LYS A 4 -41.01 -67.63 61.76
CA LYS A 4 -41.08 -66.44 62.59
C LYS A 4 -42.21 -65.56 62.12
N PHE A 5 -43.29 -65.43 62.94
CA PHE A 5 -44.37 -64.48 62.68
C PHE A 5 -44.16 -63.17 63.41
N PHE A 6 -44.34 -62.08 62.71
CA PHE A 6 -44.33 -60.72 63.30
C PHE A 6 -45.81 -60.34 63.55
N THR A 7 -46.20 -59.94 64.76
CA THR A 7 -47.55 -59.53 65.11
C THR A 7 -47.60 -58.03 65.32
N LEU A 8 -48.20 -57.30 64.38
CA LEU A 8 -48.43 -55.86 64.52
C LEU A 8 -49.70 -55.66 65.33
N MET A 9 -49.62 -55.05 66.54
CA MET A 9 -50.78 -54.69 67.37
C MET A 9 -51.12 -53.23 67.13
N VAL A 10 -52.25 -52.96 66.47
CA VAL A 10 -52.85 -51.66 66.36
C VAL A 10 -53.72 -51.38 67.54
N ILE A 11 -53.28 -50.52 68.49
CA ILE A 11 -54.01 -50.09 69.67
C ILE A 11 -54.67 -48.74 69.38
N PRO A 12 -55.97 -48.67 69.10
CA PRO A 12 -56.66 -47.43 68.87
C PRO A 12 -56.77 -46.62 70.16
N ARG A 13 -56.70 -45.33 70.17
CA ARG A 13 -56.65 -44.39 71.30
C ARG A 13 -58.03 -44.24 71.98
N ARG A 14 -59.09 -44.72 71.39
CA ARG A 14 -60.44 -44.73 71.96
C ARG A 14 -61.09 -46.12 71.79
N LYS A 15 -61.65 -46.68 72.90
CA LYS A 15 -62.36 -47.94 73.08
C LYS A 15 -62.88 -48.70 71.83
N SER A 16 -61.97 -49.44 71.23
CA SER A 16 -62.34 -50.48 70.26
C SER A 16 -61.31 -51.63 70.37
N SER A 17 -61.70 -52.81 69.99
CA SER A 17 -60.93 -54.05 70.14
C SER A 17 -59.54 -53.95 69.44
N VAL A 18 -58.49 -54.41 70.11
CA VAL A 18 -57.10 -54.50 69.58
C VAL A 18 -57.10 -55.44 68.37
N THR A 19 -56.78 -54.93 67.23
CA THR A 19 -56.64 -55.75 66.01
C THR A 19 -55.20 -56.29 65.90
N LYS A 20 -55.10 -57.62 65.96
CA LYS A 20 -53.82 -58.32 65.79
C LYS A 20 -53.70 -58.78 64.32
N ILE A 21 -52.72 -58.23 63.59
CA ILE A 21 -52.39 -58.65 62.23
C ILE A 21 -51.08 -59.45 62.31
N SER A 22 -51.16 -60.81 62.12
CA SER A 22 -49.98 -61.65 62.05
C SER A 22 -49.47 -61.73 60.61
N LEU A 23 -48.28 -61.22 60.38
CA LEU A 23 -47.58 -61.22 59.08
C LEU A 23 -46.53 -62.35 59.10
N SER A 24 -46.55 -63.18 58.10
CA SER A 24 -45.50 -64.23 57.90
C SER A 24 -44.17 -63.46 57.56
N GLY A 25 -43.07 -63.88 58.17
CA GLY A 25 -41.75 -63.34 57.91
C GLY A 25 -41.35 -63.34 56.42
N LYS A 26 -41.81 -64.36 55.67
CA LYS A 26 -41.60 -64.45 54.21
C LYS A 26 -42.31 -63.36 53.46
N LEU A 27 -43.46 -62.89 53.92
CA LEU A 27 -44.22 -61.78 53.31
C LEU A 27 -43.53 -60.41 53.51
N ILE A 28 -42.98 -60.24 54.73
CA ILE A 28 -42.20 -59.00 55.05
C ILE A 28 -40.89 -58.89 54.21
N TYR A 29 -40.16 -60.05 54.14
CA TYR A 29 -38.96 -60.11 53.29
C TYR A 29 -39.29 -59.89 51.82
N GLY A 30 -40.40 -60.48 51.31
CA GLY A 30 -40.86 -60.26 49.93
C GLY A 30 -41.23 -58.80 49.67
N LEU A 31 -41.88 -58.12 50.61
CA LEU A 31 -42.27 -56.73 50.50
C LEU A 31 -41.04 -55.77 50.55
N CYS A 32 -40.06 -56.06 51.44
CA CYS A 32 -38.82 -55.36 51.50
C CYS A 32 -37.98 -55.56 50.23
N ALA A 33 -37.90 -56.78 49.71
CA ALA A 33 -37.16 -57.00 48.43
C ALA A 33 -37.84 -56.31 47.26
N GLY A 34 -39.22 -56.32 47.24
CA GLY A 34 -39.98 -55.58 46.22
C GLY A 34 -39.70 -54.02 46.24
N THR A 35 -39.72 -53.43 47.44
CA THR A 35 -39.44 -52.00 47.61
C THR A 35 -38.04 -51.67 47.22
N ILE A 36 -37.04 -52.49 47.57
CA ILE A 36 -35.68 -52.32 47.18
C ILE A 36 -35.54 -52.37 45.64
N LEU A 37 -36.20 -53.34 45.00
CA LEU A 37 -36.16 -53.45 43.52
C LEU A 37 -36.83 -52.26 42.86
N VAL A 38 -37.94 -51.73 43.35
CA VAL A 38 -38.57 -50.51 42.82
C VAL A 38 -37.66 -49.28 42.98
N VAL A 39 -36.99 -49.17 44.14
CA VAL A 39 -36.03 -48.07 44.34
C VAL A 39 -34.86 -48.17 43.36
N PHE A 40 -34.29 -49.34 43.11
CA PHE A 40 -33.24 -49.52 42.13
C PHE A 40 -33.72 -49.21 40.72
N LEU A 41 -34.93 -49.63 40.36
CA LEU A 41 -35.52 -49.37 39.04
C LEU A 41 -35.74 -47.83 38.83
N THR A 42 -36.24 -47.16 39.86
CA THR A 42 -36.45 -45.73 39.79
C THR A 42 -35.10 -44.95 39.69
N LEU A 43 -34.07 -45.35 40.44
CA LEU A 43 -32.76 -44.79 40.35
C LEU A 43 -32.12 -45.01 38.96
N TYR A 44 -32.28 -46.18 38.37
CA TYR A 44 -31.86 -46.50 37.03
C TYR A 44 -32.53 -45.62 35.99
N VAL A 45 -33.84 -45.45 36.02
CA VAL A 45 -34.61 -44.59 35.11
C VAL A 45 -34.18 -43.12 35.25
N VAL A 46 -33.97 -42.64 36.47
CA VAL A 46 -33.48 -41.26 36.71
C VAL A 46 -32.09 -41.09 36.16
N TYR A 47 -31.20 -42.04 36.34
CA TYR A 47 -29.83 -42.01 35.82
C TYR A 47 -29.84 -41.99 34.28
N ASP A 48 -30.62 -42.88 33.63
CA ASP A 48 -30.74 -42.94 32.18
C ASP A 48 -31.36 -41.67 31.60
N TYR A 49 -32.42 -41.15 32.23
CA TYR A 49 -33.04 -39.88 31.85
C TYR A 49 -32.07 -38.68 31.97
N ALA A 50 -31.24 -38.66 33.03
CA ALA A 50 -30.23 -37.61 33.21
C ALA A 50 -29.12 -37.70 32.15
N GLY A 51 -28.78 -38.91 31.69
CA GLY A 51 -27.90 -39.17 30.57
C GLY A 51 -28.44 -38.58 29.26
N ILE A 52 -29.64 -39.02 28.89
CA ILE A 52 -30.34 -38.57 27.66
C ILE A 52 -30.48 -37.02 27.64
N LYS A 53 -30.78 -36.41 28.78
CA LYS A 53 -30.89 -34.95 28.90
C LYS A 53 -29.57 -34.24 28.69
N ARG A 54 -28.45 -34.78 29.20
CA ARG A 54 -27.11 -34.28 28.97
C ARG A 54 -26.73 -34.35 27.49
N ASP A 55 -26.94 -35.50 26.86
CA ASP A 55 -26.62 -35.71 25.44
C ASP A 55 -27.43 -34.78 24.53
N ARG A 56 -28.70 -34.54 24.84
CA ARG A 56 -29.54 -33.58 24.13
C ARG A 56 -29.03 -32.15 24.27
N MET A 57 -28.59 -31.74 25.46
CA MET A 57 -28.04 -30.40 25.66
C MET A 57 -26.70 -30.22 24.93
N GLU A 58 -25.85 -31.26 24.96
CA GLU A 58 -24.59 -31.24 24.22
C GLU A 58 -24.80 -31.18 22.71
N LEU A 59 -25.74 -32.01 22.19
CA LEU A 59 -26.13 -31.98 20.78
C LEU A 59 -26.69 -30.60 20.34
N SER A 60 -27.51 -29.99 21.18
CA SER A 60 -28.03 -28.63 20.95
C SER A 60 -26.92 -27.59 20.92
N ARG A 61 -25.95 -27.67 21.85
CA ARG A 61 -24.80 -26.81 21.91
C ARG A 61 -23.91 -26.97 20.68
N LEU A 62 -23.61 -28.19 20.28
CA LEU A 62 -22.81 -28.47 19.08
C LEU A 62 -23.52 -27.98 17.82
N ARG A 63 -24.82 -28.14 17.70
CA ARG A 63 -25.60 -27.57 16.58
C ARG A 63 -25.55 -26.07 16.55
N GLN A 64 -25.69 -25.39 17.69
CA GLN A 64 -25.53 -23.93 17.74
C GLN A 64 -24.13 -23.48 17.33
N GLN A 65 -23.09 -24.17 17.79
CA GLN A 65 -21.70 -23.88 17.38
C GLN A 65 -21.50 -24.06 15.89
N THR A 66 -22.02 -25.12 15.30
CA THR A 66 -21.96 -25.38 13.85
C THR A 66 -22.66 -24.28 13.05
N VAL A 67 -23.87 -23.87 13.46
CA VAL A 67 -24.59 -22.77 12.81
C VAL A 67 -23.85 -21.46 12.93
N GLN A 68 -23.25 -21.18 14.09
CA GLN A 68 -22.46 -19.96 14.29
C GLN A 68 -21.20 -19.96 13.39
N GLN A 69 -20.46 -21.08 13.36
CA GLN A 69 -19.30 -21.23 12.50
C GLN A 69 -19.64 -21.09 11.01
N THR A 70 -20.78 -21.68 10.59
CA THR A 70 -21.25 -21.53 9.20
C THR A 70 -21.55 -20.06 8.86
N LYS A 71 -22.16 -19.30 9.79
CA LYS A 71 -22.37 -17.85 9.59
C LYS A 71 -21.07 -17.08 9.47
N GLU A 72 -20.07 -17.40 10.30
CA GLU A 72 -18.76 -16.75 10.26
C GLU A 72 -18.01 -17.06 8.94
N ILE A 73 -18.06 -18.32 8.49
CA ILE A 73 -17.49 -18.74 7.20
C ILE A 73 -18.16 -17.99 6.04
N ASN A 74 -19.49 -17.89 6.01
CA ASN A 74 -20.20 -17.16 4.97
C ASN A 74 -19.89 -15.66 5.00
N ALA A 75 -19.78 -15.05 6.19
CA ALA A 75 -19.37 -13.65 6.32
C ALA A 75 -17.93 -13.41 5.83
N LEU A 76 -17.04 -14.38 6.07
CA LEU A 76 -15.66 -14.32 5.58
C LEU A 76 -15.61 -14.50 4.06
N ALA A 77 -16.38 -15.42 3.49
CA ALA A 77 -16.50 -15.60 2.04
C ALA A 77 -16.94 -14.32 1.34
N LEU A 78 -17.98 -13.64 1.87
CA LEU A 78 -18.42 -12.34 1.34
C LEU A 78 -17.36 -11.24 1.44
N LYS A 79 -16.53 -11.25 2.49
CA LYS A 79 -15.42 -10.29 2.61
C LYS A 79 -14.31 -10.58 1.59
N ILE A 80 -14.01 -11.85 1.32
CA ILE A 80 -13.02 -12.26 0.31
C ILE A 80 -13.49 -11.85 -1.08
N ASP A 81 -14.76 -12.06 -1.40
CA ASP A 81 -15.37 -11.66 -2.66
C ASP A 81 -15.29 -10.14 -2.86
N GLY A 82 -15.69 -9.35 -1.85
CA GLY A 82 -15.56 -7.90 -1.88
C GLY A 82 -14.10 -7.40 -1.93
N PHE A 83 -13.13 -8.19 -1.46
CA PHE A 83 -11.71 -7.87 -1.59
C PHE A 83 -11.22 -8.16 -3.02
N ALA A 84 -11.66 -9.25 -3.63
CA ALA A 84 -11.36 -9.58 -5.03
C ALA A 84 -11.85 -8.48 -5.99
N ASP A 85 -13.08 -7.97 -5.79
CA ASP A 85 -13.63 -6.86 -6.56
C ASP A 85 -12.77 -5.60 -6.46
N ARG A 86 -12.34 -5.24 -5.24
CA ARG A 86 -11.45 -4.08 -5.03
C ARG A 86 -10.08 -4.26 -5.68
N MET A 87 -9.53 -5.47 -5.67
CA MET A 87 -8.27 -5.78 -6.36
C MET A 87 -8.40 -5.62 -7.87
N GLU A 88 -9.54 -5.99 -8.46
CA GLU A 88 -9.79 -5.75 -9.88
C GLU A 88 -9.93 -4.25 -10.20
N GLU A 89 -10.58 -3.46 -9.35
CA GLU A 89 -10.62 -1.99 -9.50
C GLU A 89 -9.21 -1.37 -9.46
N ILE A 90 -8.35 -1.80 -8.52
CA ILE A 90 -6.96 -1.36 -8.42
C ILE A 90 -6.18 -1.73 -9.69
N LYS A 91 -6.39 -2.92 -10.24
CA LYS A 91 -5.79 -3.38 -11.49
C LYS A 91 -6.19 -2.51 -12.69
N GLN A 92 -7.45 -2.15 -12.79
CA GLN A 92 -7.96 -1.22 -13.81
C GLN A 92 -7.32 0.17 -13.67
N PHE A 93 -7.17 0.64 -12.45
CA PHE A 93 -6.53 1.93 -12.16
C PHE A 93 -5.03 1.93 -12.50
N ASP A 94 -4.29 0.88 -12.12
CA ASP A 94 -2.88 0.70 -12.50
C ASP A 94 -2.69 0.69 -14.02
N LYS A 95 -3.57 -0.03 -14.74
CA LYS A 95 -3.56 -0.05 -16.20
C LYS A 95 -3.77 1.35 -16.81
N LYS A 96 -4.71 2.13 -16.27
CA LYS A 96 -4.95 3.52 -16.71
C LYS A 96 -3.76 4.42 -16.43
N LEU A 97 -3.14 4.30 -15.23
CA LEU A 97 -1.92 5.06 -14.89
C LEU A 97 -0.75 4.73 -15.83
N ARG A 98 -0.55 3.46 -16.18
CA ARG A 98 0.50 3.05 -17.14
C ARG A 98 0.27 3.60 -18.53
N ILE A 99 -0.97 3.63 -19.00
CA ILE A 99 -1.32 4.23 -20.30
C ILE A 99 -1.01 5.73 -20.27
N LEU A 100 -1.45 6.47 -19.25
CA LEU A 100 -1.18 7.90 -19.11
C LEU A 100 0.32 8.20 -18.99
N ALA A 101 1.07 7.38 -18.26
CA ALA A 101 2.53 7.51 -18.16
C ALA A 101 3.23 7.22 -19.50
N SER A 102 2.72 6.26 -20.31
CA SER A 102 3.29 5.91 -21.62
C SER A 102 2.98 6.96 -22.69
N GLU A 103 1.84 7.63 -22.64
CA GLU A 103 1.48 8.70 -23.57
C GLU A 103 2.34 9.98 -23.39
N GLN A 104 2.79 10.25 -22.17
CA GLN A 104 3.66 11.40 -21.88
C GLN A 104 5.14 11.16 -22.19
N ILE A 105 5.59 9.91 -22.34
CA ILE A 105 7.01 9.54 -22.39
C ILE A 105 7.34 8.73 -23.65
N GLY A 106 6.75 8.97 -24.76
CA GLY A 106 7.14 8.43 -26.09
C GLY A 106 7.99 7.15 -26.05
N GLN A 107 7.40 6.02 -26.30
CA GLN A 107 7.99 4.71 -26.66
C GLN A 107 9.27 4.26 -25.91
N GLY A 108 9.13 3.38 -24.98
CA GLY A 108 10.22 2.58 -24.44
C GLY A 108 9.85 1.74 -23.25
N GLY A 109 9.35 0.53 -23.47
CA GLY A 109 9.18 -0.43 -22.39
C GLY A 109 7.94 -1.31 -22.52
N LYS A 110 8.02 -2.32 -23.38
CA LYS A 110 7.07 -3.42 -23.41
C LYS A 110 7.37 -4.34 -22.23
N THR A 111 6.55 -4.34 -21.23
CA THR A 111 6.35 -5.52 -20.40
C THR A 111 4.85 -5.82 -20.36
N PRO A 112 4.41 -6.91 -20.99
CA PRO A 112 3.03 -7.35 -20.87
C PRO A 112 2.92 -8.17 -19.59
N LEU A 113 2.48 -7.59 -18.50
CA LEU A 113 1.96 -8.34 -17.37
C LEU A 113 0.43 -8.38 -17.52
N GLY A 114 -0.01 -9.25 -18.39
CA GLY A 114 -1.40 -9.68 -18.47
C GLY A 114 -1.60 -10.89 -17.56
N ILE A 115 -2.26 -10.73 -16.44
CA ILE A 115 -2.87 -11.84 -15.72
C ILE A 115 -4.37 -11.60 -15.79
N GLY A 116 -5.03 -12.35 -16.66
CA GLY A 116 -6.48 -12.45 -16.72
C GLY A 116 -6.95 -13.33 -15.57
N GLY A 117 -7.68 -12.77 -14.61
CA GLY A 117 -8.56 -13.53 -13.74
C GLY A 117 -9.81 -13.92 -14.54
N SER A 118 -10.16 -15.20 -14.61
CA SER A 118 -11.33 -15.66 -15.35
C SER A 118 -12.59 -15.54 -14.52
N ASP A 119 -13.71 -15.15 -15.16
CA ASP A 119 -15.07 -15.06 -14.61
C ASP A 119 -15.63 -16.38 -14.00
N ASN A 120 -14.88 -17.48 -14.10
CA ASN A 120 -15.28 -18.80 -13.60
C ASN A 120 -15.18 -18.99 -12.08
N ASP A 121 -14.56 -18.07 -11.35
CA ASP A 121 -14.30 -18.27 -9.92
C ASP A 121 -15.52 -17.97 -9.03
N GLN A 122 -16.40 -17.08 -9.45
CA GLN A 122 -17.64 -16.79 -8.71
C GLN A 122 -18.64 -17.96 -8.74
N ILE A 123 -18.77 -18.61 -9.89
CA ILE A 123 -19.65 -19.80 -10.05
C ILE A 123 -19.13 -20.97 -9.20
N ARG A 124 -17.81 -21.11 -9.10
CA ARG A 124 -17.15 -22.18 -8.34
C ARG A 124 -17.32 -22.03 -6.82
N LEU A 125 -17.33 -20.79 -6.31
CA LEU A 125 -17.58 -20.51 -4.89
C LEU A 125 -19.02 -20.82 -4.51
N GLN A 126 -19.99 -20.54 -5.37
CA GLN A 126 -21.40 -20.79 -5.13
C GLN A 126 -21.74 -22.28 -5.13
N GLN A 127 -21.10 -23.07 -5.98
CA GLN A 127 -21.23 -24.53 -6.00
C GLN A 127 -20.55 -25.23 -4.81
N LEU A 128 -19.49 -24.62 -4.25
CA LEU A 128 -18.77 -25.15 -3.08
C LEU A 128 -19.53 -24.92 -1.75
N ILE A 129 -20.50 -24.02 -1.72
CA ILE A 129 -21.34 -23.77 -0.54
C ILE A 129 -22.27 -24.95 -0.26
N ASP A 130 -22.67 -25.69 -1.29
CA ASP A 130 -23.57 -26.84 -1.19
C ASP A 130 -22.85 -28.18 -0.94
N GLU A 131 -21.52 -28.23 -1.10
CA GLU A 131 -20.72 -29.43 -0.90
C GLU A 131 -19.72 -29.26 0.24
N ASP A 132 -19.80 -30.15 1.21
CA ASP A 132 -18.85 -30.46 2.29
C ASP A 132 -17.94 -29.32 2.82
N ARG A 133 -18.12 -28.99 4.10
CA ARG A 133 -17.45 -27.92 4.85
C ARG A 133 -15.93 -27.87 4.68
N ASP A 134 -15.29 -29.04 4.57
CA ASP A 134 -13.84 -29.13 4.44
C ASP A 134 -13.34 -28.65 3.06
N ARG A 135 -14.15 -28.86 2.01
CA ARG A 135 -13.88 -28.31 0.68
C ARG A 135 -14.04 -26.79 0.65
N LEU A 136 -15.05 -26.25 1.33
CA LEU A 136 -15.26 -24.82 1.44
C LEU A 136 -14.07 -24.13 2.11
N VAL A 137 -13.62 -24.66 3.25
CA VAL A 137 -12.48 -24.12 4.01
C VAL A 137 -11.19 -24.20 3.19
N SER A 138 -10.96 -25.31 2.48
CA SER A 138 -9.79 -25.47 1.61
C SER A 138 -9.80 -24.49 0.43
N GLY A 139 -10.97 -24.30 -0.22
CA GLY A 139 -11.14 -23.34 -1.30
C GLY A 139 -10.96 -21.88 -0.84
N MET A 140 -11.36 -21.57 0.39
CA MET A 140 -11.12 -20.26 1.00
C MET A 140 -9.63 -20.01 1.27
N HIS A 141 -8.89 -21.00 1.78
CA HIS A 141 -7.44 -20.88 1.98
C HIS A 141 -6.71 -20.63 0.66
N GLU A 142 -7.02 -21.44 -0.38
CA GLU A 142 -6.44 -21.25 -1.71
C GLU A 142 -6.73 -19.86 -2.29
N SER A 143 -7.96 -19.35 -2.07
CA SER A 143 -8.36 -18.01 -2.51
C SER A 143 -7.60 -16.91 -1.75
N ILE A 144 -7.40 -17.07 -0.44
CA ILE A 144 -6.62 -16.14 0.39
C ILE A 144 -5.15 -16.14 -0.04
N ASP A 145 -4.56 -17.30 -0.26
CA ASP A 145 -3.16 -17.43 -0.69
C ASP A 145 -2.94 -16.78 -2.07
N ARG A 146 -3.88 -17.00 -3.01
CA ARG A 146 -3.86 -16.36 -4.32
C ARG A 146 -3.98 -14.84 -4.21
N LEU A 147 -4.91 -14.33 -3.41
CA LEU A 147 -5.09 -12.89 -3.20
C LEU A 147 -3.87 -12.25 -2.52
N ASN A 148 -3.24 -12.95 -1.58
CA ASN A 148 -2.00 -12.48 -0.96
C ASN A 148 -0.85 -12.41 -1.96
N ALA A 149 -0.69 -13.42 -2.81
CA ALA A 149 0.32 -13.43 -3.87
C ALA A 149 0.09 -12.28 -4.86
N GLU A 150 -1.16 -12.08 -5.30
CA GLU A 150 -1.53 -10.99 -6.22
C GLU A 150 -1.31 -9.61 -5.57
N ALA A 151 -1.65 -9.44 -4.28
CA ALA A 151 -1.42 -8.21 -3.54
C ALA A 151 0.08 -7.88 -3.45
N THR A 152 0.93 -8.87 -3.17
CA THR A 152 2.40 -8.70 -3.10
C THR A 152 2.99 -8.30 -4.45
N GLU A 153 2.55 -8.93 -5.54
CA GLU A 153 2.97 -8.58 -6.91
C GLU A 153 2.56 -7.14 -7.26
N ARG A 154 1.33 -6.73 -6.87
CA ARG A 154 0.84 -5.38 -7.07
C ARG A 154 1.64 -4.33 -6.29
N GLU A 155 1.98 -4.63 -5.04
CA GLU A 155 2.80 -3.75 -4.22
C GLU A 155 4.18 -3.53 -4.84
N SER A 156 4.83 -4.59 -5.34
CA SER A 156 6.09 -4.49 -6.06
C SER A 156 5.97 -3.62 -7.31
N SER A 157 4.97 -3.89 -8.15
CA SER A 157 4.69 -3.13 -9.38
C SER A 157 4.42 -1.64 -9.10
N PHE A 158 3.68 -1.35 -8.04
CA PHE A 158 3.38 0.03 -7.64
C PHE A 158 4.63 0.78 -7.15
N ASN A 159 5.51 0.10 -6.40
CA ASN A 159 6.77 0.66 -5.95
C ASN A 159 7.71 0.97 -7.12
N GLU A 160 7.77 0.10 -8.13
CA GLU A 160 8.52 0.36 -9.37
C GLU A 160 7.99 1.60 -10.09
N LEU A 161 6.67 1.72 -10.23
CA LEU A 161 6.04 2.88 -10.87
C LEU A 161 6.31 4.17 -10.08
N LEU A 162 6.21 4.13 -8.76
CA LEU A 162 6.54 5.28 -7.91
C LEU A 162 8.00 5.72 -8.08
N ASN A 163 8.93 4.80 -8.12
CA ASN A 163 10.35 5.09 -8.33
C ASN A 163 10.58 5.71 -9.72
N PHE A 164 9.98 5.14 -10.75
CA PHE A 164 10.03 5.68 -12.12
C PHE A 164 9.48 7.11 -12.17
N LEU A 165 8.32 7.38 -11.58
CA LEU A 165 7.72 8.72 -11.57
C LEU A 165 8.57 9.73 -10.77
N ARG A 166 9.20 9.30 -9.68
CA ARG A 166 10.13 10.13 -8.91
C ARG A 166 11.37 10.49 -9.73
N GLU A 167 11.93 9.52 -10.44
CA GLU A 167 13.09 9.73 -11.31
C GLU A 167 12.77 10.68 -12.47
N GLN A 168 11.62 10.50 -13.14
CA GLN A 168 11.13 11.39 -14.18
C GLN A 168 10.93 12.82 -13.67
N LYS A 169 10.31 12.98 -12.50
CA LYS A 169 10.12 14.27 -11.86
C LYS A 169 11.47 14.95 -11.54
N SER A 170 12.43 14.18 -11.05
CA SER A 170 13.78 14.67 -10.74
C SER A 170 14.52 15.12 -12.00
N LEU A 171 14.47 14.34 -13.08
CA LEU A 171 15.04 14.68 -14.36
C LEU A 171 14.43 15.96 -14.95
N LEU A 172 13.10 16.10 -14.90
CA LEU A 172 12.41 17.31 -15.35
C LEU A 172 12.78 18.54 -14.50
N ALA A 173 12.96 18.37 -13.20
CA ALA A 173 13.39 19.44 -12.30
C ALA A 173 14.84 19.86 -12.59
N ALA A 174 15.70 18.92 -12.93
CA ALA A 174 17.11 19.11 -13.27
C ALA A 174 17.32 19.69 -14.68
N THR A 175 16.33 19.60 -15.56
CA THR A 175 16.46 20.08 -16.95
C THR A 175 16.16 21.59 -17.04
N PRO A 176 17.11 22.42 -17.52
CA PRO A 176 16.85 23.85 -17.76
C PRO A 176 15.62 24.03 -18.68
N SER A 177 14.70 24.94 -18.33
CA SER A 177 13.48 25.09 -19.14
C SER A 177 12.90 26.49 -19.17
N ILE A 178 13.48 27.42 -18.39
CA ILE A 178 13.02 28.80 -18.34
C ILE A 178 14.16 29.75 -18.70
N TRP A 179 13.83 30.95 -19.17
CA TRP A 179 14.79 32.00 -19.46
C TRP A 179 15.45 32.51 -18.16
N PRO A 180 16.82 32.55 -18.11
CA PRO A 180 17.55 32.99 -16.91
C PRO A 180 17.35 34.48 -16.60
N VAL A 181 17.04 35.27 -17.61
CA VAL A 181 16.76 36.71 -17.49
C VAL A 181 15.86 37.16 -18.65
N ARG A 182 14.98 38.12 -18.41
CA ARG A 182 14.21 38.75 -19.48
C ARG A 182 15.09 39.76 -20.20
N GLY A 183 15.34 39.54 -21.48
CA GLY A 183 16.22 40.38 -22.29
C GLY A 183 16.12 40.02 -23.76
N TRP A 184 17.07 40.57 -24.55
CA TRP A 184 17.15 40.35 -25.98
C TRP A 184 18.40 39.51 -26.28
N VAL A 185 18.28 38.43 -27.01
CA VAL A 185 19.45 37.64 -27.43
C VAL A 185 20.23 38.40 -28.47
N THR A 186 21.43 38.78 -28.12
CA THR A 186 22.34 39.57 -28.97
C THR A 186 23.39 38.72 -29.68
N SER A 187 23.63 37.50 -29.14
CA SER A 187 24.54 36.55 -29.77
C SER A 187 24.10 35.10 -29.48
N GLU A 188 24.07 34.32 -30.53
CA GLU A 188 23.69 32.93 -30.51
C GLU A 188 24.89 32.01 -30.24
N PHE A 189 24.59 30.76 -29.84
CA PHE A 189 25.54 29.66 -29.69
C PHE A 189 26.15 29.27 -31.05
N GLY A 190 27.44 28.97 -31.07
CA GLY A 190 28.15 28.48 -32.24
C GLY A 190 29.21 29.41 -32.77
N VAL A 191 29.66 29.21 -34.01
CA VAL A 191 30.74 29.98 -34.65
C VAL A 191 30.27 31.37 -34.99
N ARG A 192 30.92 32.40 -34.41
CA ARG A 192 30.62 33.81 -34.64
C ARG A 192 31.90 34.60 -34.97
N LYS A 193 31.76 35.86 -35.43
CA LYS A 193 32.88 36.83 -35.50
C LYS A 193 33.29 37.18 -34.07
N ASN A 194 34.60 37.20 -33.81
CA ASN A 194 35.14 37.60 -32.51
C ASN A 194 34.86 39.09 -32.27
N PRO A 195 34.11 39.47 -31.20
CA PRO A 195 33.77 40.86 -30.93
C PRO A 195 34.96 41.71 -30.47
N PHE A 196 36.11 41.08 -30.13
CA PHE A 196 37.28 41.76 -29.59
C PHE A 196 38.51 41.60 -30.47
N GLY A 197 38.42 41.02 -31.65
CA GLY A 197 39.58 40.81 -32.54
C GLY A 197 39.20 40.39 -33.95
N ASN A 198 40.22 40.22 -34.78
CA ASN A 198 40.05 39.72 -36.14
C ASN A 198 39.97 38.17 -36.15
N GLY A 199 38.86 37.62 -36.59
CA GLY A 199 38.70 36.18 -36.72
C GLY A 199 37.35 35.66 -36.26
N ARG A 200 37.24 34.32 -36.19
CA ARG A 200 36.05 33.60 -35.72
C ARG A 200 36.36 32.92 -34.40
N GLU A 201 35.36 32.86 -33.53
CA GLU A 201 35.41 32.13 -32.28
C GLU A 201 34.17 31.22 -32.12
N PHE A 202 34.29 30.19 -31.33
CA PHE A 202 33.15 29.38 -30.97
C PHE A 202 32.53 29.86 -29.66
N HIS A 203 31.30 30.36 -29.73
CA HIS A 203 30.52 30.85 -28.61
C HIS A 203 29.84 29.69 -27.90
N LYS A 204 30.22 29.41 -26.65
CA LYS A 204 29.79 28.25 -25.87
C LYS A 204 28.44 28.44 -25.15
N GLY A 205 27.75 29.57 -25.41
CA GLY A 205 26.49 29.93 -24.81
C GLY A 205 25.67 30.86 -25.67
N ILE A 206 24.75 31.57 -25.06
CA ILE A 206 24.03 32.70 -25.66
C ILE A 206 24.27 33.97 -24.83
N ASP A 207 24.31 35.14 -25.50
CA ASP A 207 24.40 36.42 -24.82
C ASP A 207 23.04 37.11 -24.81
N ILE A 208 22.53 37.44 -23.61
CA ILE A 208 21.20 38.04 -23.39
C ILE A 208 21.40 39.46 -22.85
N ALA A 209 21.23 40.46 -23.70
CA ALA A 209 21.29 41.86 -23.30
C ALA A 209 20.16 42.19 -22.34
N SER A 210 20.55 42.82 -21.22
CA SER A 210 19.58 43.24 -20.20
C SER A 210 20.21 44.38 -19.35
N ARG A 211 19.38 45.11 -18.59
CA ARG A 211 19.88 46.19 -17.72
C ARG A 211 20.81 45.63 -16.65
N SER A 212 21.93 46.31 -16.40
CA SER A 212 22.78 45.99 -15.25
C SER A 212 21.99 46.04 -13.95
N GLY A 213 22.22 45.09 -13.05
CA GLY A 213 21.48 44.93 -11.82
C GLY A 213 20.15 44.20 -11.91
N LYS A 214 19.72 43.75 -13.13
CA LYS A 214 18.52 42.92 -13.26
C LYS A 214 18.77 41.52 -12.73
N GLU A 215 17.77 40.95 -12.07
CA GLU A 215 17.83 39.61 -11.47
C GLU A 215 18.05 38.55 -12.53
N ILE A 216 18.92 37.59 -12.21
CA ILE A 216 19.20 36.37 -12.93
C ILE A 216 18.68 35.23 -12.09
N ILE A 217 17.90 34.35 -12.68
CA ILE A 217 17.26 33.19 -12.00
C ILE A 217 17.88 31.87 -12.46
N ALA A 218 17.87 30.88 -11.56
CA ALA A 218 18.23 29.50 -11.86
C ALA A 218 17.26 28.92 -12.88
N THR A 219 17.75 28.27 -13.93
CA THR A 219 16.93 27.73 -15.02
C THR A 219 16.40 26.34 -14.74
N ALA A 220 16.95 25.66 -13.72
CA ALA A 220 16.55 24.34 -13.21
C ALA A 220 16.91 24.22 -11.72
N ASP A 221 16.41 23.16 -11.06
CA ASP A 221 16.83 22.80 -9.70
C ASP A 221 18.29 22.31 -9.73
N GLY A 222 19.07 22.58 -8.67
CA GLY A 222 20.46 22.12 -8.63
C GLY A 222 21.23 22.63 -7.42
N PHE A 223 22.55 22.44 -7.46
CA PHE A 223 23.49 22.91 -6.45
C PHE A 223 24.52 23.86 -7.11
N VAL A 224 24.84 24.96 -6.44
CA VAL A 224 25.85 25.90 -6.88
C VAL A 224 27.22 25.24 -6.75
N LEU A 225 27.85 24.93 -7.91
CA LEU A 225 29.21 24.35 -7.95
C LEU A 225 30.29 25.35 -7.72
N GLU A 226 30.10 26.59 -8.22
CA GLU A 226 31.13 27.57 -8.23
C GLU A 226 30.53 28.97 -8.23
N VAL A 227 31.16 29.86 -7.44
CA VAL A 227 30.94 31.30 -7.47
C VAL A 227 32.33 31.95 -7.48
N ALA A 228 32.81 32.40 -8.64
CA ALA A 228 34.16 32.88 -8.81
C ALA A 228 34.25 34.09 -9.76
N TYR A 229 35.39 34.77 -9.74
CA TYR A 229 35.80 35.69 -10.79
C TYR A 229 36.81 34.99 -11.72
N ARG A 230 36.52 34.95 -13.02
CA ARG A 230 37.38 34.33 -14.04
C ARG A 230 37.85 35.40 -15.06
N PRO A 231 39.13 35.45 -15.42
CA PRO A 231 39.59 36.30 -16.52
C PRO A 231 38.79 35.95 -17.81
N GLY A 232 38.16 36.95 -18.41
CA GLY A 232 37.28 36.75 -19.56
C GLY A 232 35.81 36.70 -19.20
N ASP A 233 35.37 35.81 -18.33
CA ASP A 233 33.96 35.61 -17.98
C ASP A 233 33.47 36.59 -16.88
N GLY A 234 34.40 37.25 -16.16
CA GLY A 234 34.05 38.11 -15.03
C GLY A 234 33.52 37.29 -13.82
N ASN A 235 32.53 37.82 -13.12
CA ASN A 235 31.83 37.07 -12.08
C ASN A 235 30.97 35.98 -12.70
N VAL A 236 31.21 34.75 -12.26
CA VAL A 236 30.56 33.53 -12.79
C VAL A 236 29.88 32.75 -11.69
N ILE A 237 28.73 32.20 -12.02
CA ILE A 237 28.06 31.16 -11.24
C ILE A 237 27.94 29.95 -12.13
N LYS A 238 28.29 28.76 -11.61
CA LYS A 238 27.97 27.46 -12.21
C LYS A 238 27.05 26.68 -11.30
N ILE A 239 26.06 26.05 -11.88
CA ILE A 239 25.08 25.22 -11.17
C ILE A 239 25.10 23.83 -11.78
N ASP A 240 25.28 22.81 -10.94
CA ASP A 240 25.05 21.40 -11.29
C ASP A 240 23.59 21.03 -11.02
N HIS A 241 22.95 20.50 -12.03
CA HIS A 241 21.57 20.09 -11.97
C HIS A 241 21.42 18.55 -11.79
N GLY A 242 22.55 17.81 -11.75
CA GLY A 242 22.57 16.36 -11.84
C GLY A 242 22.38 15.86 -13.26
N TYR A 243 22.35 14.53 -13.43
CA TYR A 243 22.19 13.86 -14.73
C TYR A 243 23.17 14.32 -15.81
N GLY A 244 24.36 14.79 -15.40
CA GLY A 244 25.38 15.33 -16.31
C GLY A 244 25.04 16.71 -16.89
N VAL A 245 24.01 17.40 -16.37
CA VAL A 245 23.59 18.73 -16.84
C VAL A 245 24.09 19.81 -15.89
N SER A 246 24.79 20.83 -16.43
CA SER A 246 25.15 22.03 -15.68
C SER A 246 24.87 23.29 -16.48
N THR A 247 24.72 24.41 -15.77
CA THR A 247 24.56 25.74 -16.38
C THR A 247 25.60 26.73 -15.89
N SER A 248 25.98 27.68 -16.75
CA SER A 248 26.94 28.73 -16.46
C SER A 248 26.32 30.11 -16.73
N TYR A 249 26.51 30.99 -15.77
CA TYR A 249 26.06 32.41 -15.82
C TYR A 249 27.27 33.32 -15.64
N ALA A 250 27.59 34.11 -16.63
CA ALA A 250 28.78 34.94 -16.60
C ALA A 250 28.49 36.43 -16.82
N HIS A 251 29.50 37.27 -16.64
CA HIS A 251 29.45 38.73 -16.68
C HIS A 251 28.58 39.40 -15.61
N LEU A 252 28.34 38.68 -14.49
CA LEU A 252 27.49 39.17 -13.40
C LEU A 252 28.08 40.40 -12.73
N SER A 253 27.19 41.30 -12.23
CA SER A 253 27.64 42.41 -11.35
C SER A 253 27.95 41.85 -9.95
N LYS A 254 27.11 40.93 -9.45
CA LYS A 254 27.34 40.21 -8.17
C LYS A 254 26.56 38.91 -8.16
N ALA A 255 27.03 37.91 -7.38
CA ALA A 255 26.28 36.73 -7.03
C ALA A 255 25.34 37.01 -5.83
N ALA A 256 24.17 36.37 -5.82
CA ALA A 256 23.23 36.39 -4.70
C ALA A 256 23.27 35.07 -3.90
N VAL A 257 24.01 34.07 -4.39
CA VAL A 257 24.16 32.75 -3.78
C VAL A 257 25.64 32.48 -3.48
N LYS A 258 25.88 31.44 -2.68
CA LYS A 258 27.21 30.92 -2.35
C LYS A 258 27.40 29.54 -2.91
N GLU A 259 28.65 29.13 -3.07
CA GLU A 259 29.03 27.76 -3.43
C GLU A 259 28.49 26.76 -2.41
N GLY A 260 28.04 25.59 -2.89
CA GLY A 260 27.46 24.50 -2.09
C GLY A 260 25.97 24.68 -1.73
N VAL A 261 25.34 25.81 -2.07
CA VAL A 261 23.91 26.05 -1.76
C VAL A 261 23.03 25.40 -2.82
N GLY A 262 21.96 24.71 -2.36
CA GLY A 262 20.90 24.23 -3.23
C GLY A 262 19.99 25.36 -3.71
N VAL A 263 19.64 25.33 -4.99
CA VAL A 263 18.73 26.31 -5.62
C VAL A 263 17.60 25.59 -6.35
N LYS A 264 16.46 26.24 -6.39
CA LYS A 264 15.30 25.80 -7.17
C LYS A 264 15.16 26.60 -8.45
N ARG A 265 14.55 26.02 -9.47
CA ARG A 265 14.18 26.76 -10.69
C ARG A 265 13.39 28.01 -10.34
N GLY A 266 13.85 29.16 -10.81
CA GLY A 266 13.26 30.46 -10.54
C GLY A 266 13.87 31.22 -9.38
N ASP A 267 14.76 30.61 -8.58
CA ASP A 267 15.45 31.31 -7.50
C ASP A 267 16.42 32.36 -8.07
N VAL A 268 16.50 33.53 -7.43
CA VAL A 268 17.44 34.56 -7.79
C VAL A 268 18.85 34.15 -7.37
N ILE A 269 19.75 33.99 -8.34
CA ILE A 269 21.13 33.55 -8.14
C ILE A 269 22.17 34.68 -8.29
N GLY A 270 21.82 35.76 -8.95
CA GLY A 270 22.73 36.89 -9.18
C GLY A 270 22.07 38.01 -9.94
N TYR A 271 22.88 38.93 -10.40
CA TYR A 271 22.43 40.14 -11.09
C TYR A 271 23.29 40.41 -12.35
N VAL A 272 22.63 40.85 -13.43
CA VAL A 272 23.29 41.21 -14.70
C VAL A 272 24.35 42.29 -14.47
N GLY A 273 25.47 42.09 -15.08
CA GLY A 273 26.58 43.05 -15.02
C GLY A 273 27.25 43.31 -16.37
N ASN A 274 28.48 43.75 -16.27
CA ASN A 274 29.38 44.00 -17.40
C ASN A 274 30.83 43.72 -16.95
N THR A 275 31.02 42.66 -16.16
CA THR A 275 32.33 42.28 -15.62
C THR A 275 33.07 41.35 -16.58
N GLY A 276 34.41 41.31 -16.46
CA GLY A 276 35.24 40.53 -17.36
C GLY A 276 35.35 41.15 -18.77
N ARG A 277 35.49 40.30 -19.79
CA ARG A 277 35.60 40.69 -21.18
C ARG A 277 34.21 40.80 -21.82
N SER A 278 33.57 41.95 -21.67
CA SER A 278 32.21 42.22 -22.11
C SER A 278 32.16 43.55 -22.88
N THR A 279 31.31 43.61 -23.91
CA THR A 279 31.09 44.81 -24.73
C THR A 279 29.96 45.70 -24.18
N GLY A 280 29.20 45.24 -23.21
CA GLY A 280 28.08 45.97 -22.61
C GLY A 280 27.31 45.08 -21.62
N ALA A 281 26.35 45.66 -20.93
CA ALA A 281 25.56 44.90 -19.91
C ALA A 281 24.76 43.75 -20.54
N HIS A 282 25.13 42.51 -20.25
CA HIS A 282 24.46 41.30 -20.70
C HIS A 282 24.73 40.12 -19.75
N LEU A 283 23.97 39.08 -19.88
CA LEU A 283 24.24 37.78 -19.31
C LEU A 283 24.76 36.86 -20.41
N HIS A 284 25.94 36.28 -20.21
CA HIS A 284 26.35 35.09 -20.97
C HIS A 284 25.83 33.84 -20.26
N TYR A 285 24.99 33.07 -20.96
CA TYR A 285 24.35 31.87 -20.44
C TYR A 285 24.77 30.65 -21.25
N GLY A 286 25.31 29.63 -20.55
CA GLY A 286 25.75 28.38 -21.14
C GLY A 286 25.01 27.19 -20.53
N VAL A 287 24.73 26.16 -21.34
CA VAL A 287 24.28 24.84 -20.93
C VAL A 287 25.33 23.82 -21.34
N ILE A 288 25.69 22.94 -20.42
CA ILE A 288 26.72 21.92 -20.58
C ILE A 288 26.10 20.59 -20.26
N VAL A 289 26.26 19.61 -21.14
CA VAL A 289 25.76 18.23 -20.94
C VAL A 289 26.94 17.29 -21.13
N ASN A 290 27.23 16.49 -20.10
CA ASN A 290 28.38 15.59 -20.06
C ASN A 290 29.69 16.29 -20.50
N ASP A 291 29.94 17.44 -19.87
CA ASP A 291 31.11 18.32 -20.13
C ASP A 291 31.18 18.93 -21.54
N VAL A 292 30.17 18.77 -22.37
CA VAL A 292 30.11 19.34 -23.72
C VAL A 292 29.12 20.51 -23.72
N PRO A 293 29.56 21.72 -24.13
CA PRO A 293 28.67 22.87 -24.33
C PRO A 293 27.64 22.57 -25.42
N VAL A 294 26.35 22.81 -25.12
CA VAL A 294 25.22 22.59 -26.04
C VAL A 294 24.44 23.89 -26.23
N ASN A 295 23.68 23.96 -27.35
CA ASN A 295 22.90 25.15 -27.65
C ASN A 295 21.78 25.37 -26.61
N PRO A 296 21.85 26.43 -25.78
CA PRO A 296 20.87 26.73 -24.75
C PRO A 296 19.43 26.91 -25.26
N ARG A 297 19.29 27.37 -26.52
CA ARG A 297 17.98 27.59 -27.15
C ARG A 297 17.10 26.33 -27.21
N LYS A 298 17.74 25.16 -27.23
CA LYS A 298 16.99 23.87 -27.23
C LYS A 298 16.27 23.59 -25.92
N TYR A 299 16.65 24.25 -24.85
CA TYR A 299 16.14 24.07 -23.50
C TYR A 299 15.16 25.18 -23.07
N LEU A 300 15.32 26.39 -23.59
CA LEU A 300 14.55 27.57 -23.16
C LEU A 300 13.24 27.67 -23.93
N LYS A 301 12.15 27.76 -23.17
CA LYS A 301 10.79 27.91 -23.69
C LYS A 301 10.20 29.27 -23.37
#